data_9157375b9ac26b8c952eae48a2ddba33
#
_entry.id   9157375b9ac26b8c952eae48a2ddba33
#
_cell.length_a   1.000
_cell.length_b   1.000
_cell.length_c   1.000
_cell.angle_alpha   90.00
_cell.angle_beta   90.00
_cell.angle_gamma   90.00
#
_symmetry.space_group_name_H-M   'P 1'
#
loop_
_entity.id
_entity.type
_entity.pdbx_description
1 polymer ?
#
loop_
_entity_poly.entity_id
_entity_poly.type
_entity_poly.pdbx_seq_one_letter_code
_entity_poly.pdbx_strand_id
1 'polypeptide(L)'
;FVFLGMFLAFIAINICVPFAGIYAALEEAVVNILERVWGIITTPASREGEENWRSLLRYFIGYTVLFVVMAVLIFLPYILQNKTLIWEADGLGQYVPKVYRFIQYIPEIFKDIFSGNFDFKQYDFTTGLGATVAISYDPVYWLYLLFSPAKIEKAYSFLIIVRYFLAGLSMSGLVLYFKKSHFAAYTASIVYAFSGYAIYAGTKHGQFLTPMILLPILVVAMERLIRNRKWYMLTVLVGVSLLCSYYFLYMNTIALGIYFVLRIVCTEEYRNWKTFFERGFIIVGSYILGASLGVISLFTSFGSYMGS
;
A
#
# COMPACT_ATOMS: atom_id res chain seq x y z
N PHE A 1 -6.59 4.20 14.51
CA PHE A 1 -7.76 5.11 14.58
C PHE A 1 -7.45 6.49 14.00
N VAL A 2 -6.32 7.13 14.36
CA VAL A 2 -5.95 8.46 13.83
C VAL A 2 -5.79 8.44 12.30
N PHE A 3 -5.12 7.42 11.75
CA PHE A 3 -4.96 7.26 10.30
C PHE A 3 -6.30 7.06 9.58
N LEU A 4 -7.16 6.23 10.13
CA LEU A 4 -8.52 6.03 9.61
C LEU A 4 -9.31 7.34 9.66
N GLY A 5 -9.21 8.09 10.77
CA GLY A 5 -9.83 9.40 10.93
C GLY A 5 -9.33 10.43 9.91
N MET A 6 -8.02 10.53 9.69
CA MET A 6 -7.44 11.43 8.69
C MET A 6 -7.81 11.02 7.25
N PHE A 7 -7.83 9.72 6.96
CA PHE A 7 -8.24 9.21 5.66
C PHE A 7 -9.73 9.43 5.40
N LEU A 8 -10.57 9.22 6.41
CA LEU A 8 -12.01 9.50 6.33
C LEU A 8 -12.29 11.00 6.22
N ALA A 9 -11.55 11.84 6.95
CA ALA A 9 -11.64 13.29 6.81
C ALA A 9 -11.23 13.73 5.39
N PHE A 10 -10.15 13.18 4.84
CA PHE A 10 -9.72 13.43 3.46
C PHE A 10 -10.79 13.00 2.45
N ILE A 11 -11.40 11.83 2.62
CA ILE A 11 -12.49 11.34 1.78
C ILE A 11 -13.74 12.24 1.93
N ALA A 12 -14.13 12.55 3.16
CA ALA A 12 -15.31 13.39 3.44
C ALA A 12 -15.15 14.80 2.87
N ILE A 13 -13.98 15.42 3.03
CA ILE A 13 -13.66 16.74 2.47
C ILE A 13 -13.71 16.71 0.94
N ASN A 14 -13.22 15.66 0.29
CA ASN A 14 -13.18 15.60 -1.17
C ASN A 14 -14.49 15.11 -1.84
N ILE A 15 -15.39 14.46 -1.08
CA ILE A 15 -16.60 13.85 -1.65
C ILE A 15 -17.88 14.58 -1.23
N CYS A 16 -17.97 15.07 0.02
CA CYS A 16 -19.23 15.50 0.63
C CYS A 16 -19.40 17.00 0.89
N VAL A 17 -18.35 17.82 0.73
CA VAL A 17 -18.43 19.22 1.17
C VAL A 17 -18.86 20.15 0.06
N PRO A 18 -20.04 20.86 0.20
CA PRO A 18 -20.49 21.90 -0.73
C PRO A 18 -19.65 23.20 -0.65
N PHE A 19 -18.57 23.23 0.14
CA PHE A 19 -17.54 24.27 0.06
C PHE A 19 -16.73 24.25 -1.24
N ALA A 20 -17.20 23.46 -2.22
CA ALA A 20 -16.59 23.28 -3.53
C ALA A 20 -16.22 24.60 -4.23
N GLY A 21 -16.96 25.68 -4.03
CA GLY A 21 -16.67 26.98 -4.68
C GLY A 21 -15.46 27.70 -4.08
N ILE A 22 -15.34 27.77 -2.75
CA ILE A 22 -14.23 28.46 -2.08
C ILE A 22 -12.97 27.59 -2.11
N TYR A 23 -13.13 26.26 -1.94
CA TYR A 23 -12.01 25.33 -1.98
C TYR A 23 -11.46 25.19 -3.41
N ALA A 24 -12.32 25.13 -4.41
CA ALA A 24 -11.91 25.12 -5.80
C ALA A 24 -11.21 26.43 -6.22
N ALA A 25 -11.69 27.59 -5.76
CA ALA A 25 -11.04 28.88 -6.02
C ALA A 25 -9.68 29.01 -5.30
N LEU A 26 -9.58 28.53 -4.05
CA LEU A 26 -8.31 28.48 -3.31
C LEU A 26 -7.35 27.42 -3.91
N GLU A 27 -7.84 26.24 -4.25
CA GLU A 27 -7.07 25.20 -4.94
C GLU A 27 -6.57 25.73 -6.28
N GLU A 28 -7.43 26.36 -7.07
CA GLU A 28 -7.08 26.93 -8.37
C GLU A 28 -6.08 28.09 -8.23
N ALA A 29 -6.24 28.97 -7.25
CA ALA A 29 -5.31 30.06 -7.00
C ALA A 29 -3.94 29.56 -6.51
N VAL A 30 -3.92 28.62 -5.57
CA VAL A 30 -2.68 28.01 -5.05
C VAL A 30 -2.02 27.14 -6.12
N VAL A 31 -2.78 26.35 -6.86
CA VAL A 31 -2.29 25.53 -7.98
C VAL A 31 -1.72 26.42 -9.08
N ASN A 32 -2.41 27.50 -9.48
CA ASN A 32 -1.92 28.42 -10.50
C ASN A 32 -0.63 29.16 -10.10
N ILE A 33 -0.49 29.53 -8.82
CA ILE A 33 0.74 30.14 -8.31
C ILE A 33 1.88 29.11 -8.31
N LEU A 34 1.62 27.90 -7.83
CA LEU A 34 2.61 26.85 -7.73
C LEU A 34 2.93 26.22 -9.08
N GLU A 35 1.97 26.11 -10.00
CA GLU A 35 2.21 25.72 -11.40
C GLU A 35 3.01 26.77 -12.17
N ARG A 36 2.83 28.06 -11.89
CA ARG A 36 3.69 29.12 -12.44
C ARG A 36 5.11 29.02 -11.90
N VAL A 37 5.30 28.78 -10.63
CA VAL A 37 6.62 28.58 -10.02
C VAL A 37 7.24 27.26 -10.49
N TRP A 38 6.45 26.19 -10.59
CA TRP A 38 6.89 24.86 -11.04
C TRP A 38 7.01 24.77 -12.58
N GLY A 39 6.19 25.49 -13.31
CA GLY A 39 6.27 25.60 -14.77
C GLY A 39 7.56 26.26 -15.26
N ILE A 40 8.24 27.03 -14.38
CA ILE A 40 9.61 27.52 -14.64
C ILE A 40 10.64 26.40 -14.48
N ILE A 41 10.32 25.37 -13.67
CA ILE A 41 11.24 24.25 -13.37
C ILE A 41 10.93 23.02 -14.25
N THR A 42 9.69 22.84 -14.70
CA THR A 42 9.25 21.68 -15.49
C THR A 42 8.35 22.09 -16.65
N THR A 43 8.94 22.38 -17.79
CA THR A 43 8.22 22.68 -19.05
C THR A 43 7.39 21.50 -19.56
N PRO A 44 6.49 21.73 -20.49
CA PRO A 44 5.10 22.11 -20.43
C PRO A 44 4.12 20.93 -20.47
N ALA A 45 2.90 21.20 -20.01
CA ALA A 45 1.76 20.32 -20.14
C ALA A 45 1.54 19.90 -21.61
N SER A 46 1.41 18.61 -21.83
CA SER A 46 0.86 18.11 -23.07
C SER A 46 -0.63 18.46 -23.16
N ARG A 47 -1.09 18.80 -24.36
CA ARG A 47 -2.49 19.11 -24.68
C ARG A 47 -3.43 18.05 -24.13
N GLU A 48 -4.58 18.46 -23.63
CA GLU A 48 -5.66 17.61 -23.16
C GLU A 48 -5.95 16.47 -24.17
N GLY A 49 -5.86 15.23 -23.68
CA GLY A 49 -6.32 14.06 -24.40
C GLY A 49 -5.31 12.91 -24.61
N GLU A 50 -4.02 13.15 -24.57
CA GLU A 50 -3.03 12.09 -24.63
C GLU A 50 -2.24 12.02 -23.31
N GLU A 51 -2.58 11.07 -22.46
CA GLU A 51 -1.67 10.60 -21.41
C GLU A 51 -0.49 9.90 -22.10
N ASN A 52 0.44 10.69 -22.59
CA ASN A 52 1.64 10.19 -23.20
C ASN A 52 2.52 9.59 -22.10
N TRP A 53 3.02 8.38 -22.31
CA TRP A 53 3.97 7.68 -21.42
C TRP A 53 5.12 8.59 -20.97
N ARG A 54 5.50 9.59 -21.78
CA ARG A 54 6.49 10.62 -21.45
C ARG A 54 6.05 11.53 -20.29
N SER A 55 4.76 11.86 -20.19
CA SER A 55 4.22 12.64 -19.08
C SER A 55 4.24 11.85 -17.78
N LEU A 56 3.85 10.57 -17.83
CA LEU A 56 3.94 9.66 -16.68
C LEU A 56 5.38 9.42 -16.23
N LEU A 57 6.30 9.28 -17.18
CA LEU A 57 7.73 9.12 -16.87
C LEU A 57 8.29 10.38 -16.19
N ARG A 58 7.96 11.57 -16.68
CA ARG A 58 8.37 12.84 -16.05
C ARG A 58 7.79 12.96 -14.65
N TYR A 59 6.51 12.62 -14.49
CA TYR A 59 5.89 12.57 -13.17
C TYR A 59 6.63 11.60 -12.24
N PHE A 60 6.90 10.39 -12.68
CA PHE A 60 7.60 9.37 -11.89
C PHE A 60 9.01 9.84 -11.48
N ILE A 61 9.75 10.45 -12.40
CA ILE A 61 11.08 11.02 -12.09
C ILE A 61 10.95 12.14 -11.05
N GLY A 62 10.03 13.08 -11.24
CA GLY A 62 9.76 14.17 -10.30
C GLY A 62 9.36 13.67 -8.92
N TYR A 63 8.46 12.68 -8.87
CA TYR A 63 8.09 12.01 -7.62
C TYR A 63 9.29 11.36 -6.94
N THR A 64 10.11 10.63 -7.70
CA THR A 64 11.29 9.94 -7.16
C THR A 64 12.28 10.92 -6.56
N VAL A 65 12.58 12.02 -7.25
CA VAL A 65 13.47 13.08 -6.74
C VAL A 65 12.90 13.69 -5.46
N LEU A 66 11.63 14.08 -5.48
CA LEU A 66 10.96 14.66 -4.31
C LEU A 66 10.94 13.69 -3.14
N PHE A 67 10.61 12.42 -3.38
CA PHE A 67 10.62 11.38 -2.36
C PHE A 67 12.02 11.19 -1.75
N VAL A 68 13.06 11.10 -2.57
CA VAL A 68 14.44 10.93 -2.09
C VAL A 68 14.87 12.10 -1.22
N VAL A 69 14.58 13.34 -1.64
CA VAL A 69 14.88 14.54 -0.83
C VAL A 69 14.16 14.46 0.52
N MET A 70 12.87 14.15 0.53
CA MET A 70 12.09 14.05 1.76
C MET A 70 12.55 12.88 2.64
N ALA A 71 12.86 11.73 2.07
CA ALA A 71 13.38 10.59 2.80
C ALA A 71 14.73 10.90 3.46
N VAL A 72 15.65 11.55 2.75
CA VAL A 72 16.93 11.98 3.30
C VAL A 72 16.72 12.96 4.45
N LEU A 73 15.86 13.96 4.30
CA LEU A 73 15.59 14.93 5.37
C LEU A 73 14.98 14.28 6.62
N ILE A 74 14.01 13.39 6.45
CA ILE A 74 13.30 12.73 7.57
C ILE A 74 14.20 11.72 8.28
N PHE A 75 14.97 10.94 7.53
CA PHE A 75 15.85 9.92 8.09
C PHE A 75 17.30 10.41 8.32
N LEU A 76 17.56 11.72 8.15
CA LEU A 76 18.87 12.32 8.37
C LEU A 76 19.50 11.97 9.73
N PRO A 77 18.76 11.96 10.87
CA PRO A 77 19.31 11.56 12.15
C PRO A 77 19.86 10.12 12.18
N TYR A 78 19.20 9.20 11.47
CA TYR A 78 19.66 7.82 11.35
C TYR A 78 20.92 7.72 10.48
N ILE A 79 20.95 8.47 9.38
CA ILE A 79 22.09 8.52 8.45
C ILE A 79 23.32 9.07 9.17
N LEU A 80 23.20 10.22 9.86
CA LEU A 80 24.32 10.87 10.55
C LEU A 80 24.88 10.05 11.71
N GLN A 81 24.02 9.26 12.37
CA GLN A 81 24.41 8.39 13.48
C GLN A 81 24.80 6.98 13.01
N ASN A 82 24.80 6.71 11.71
CA ASN A 82 25.04 5.38 11.12
C ASN A 82 24.16 4.28 11.74
N LYS A 83 22.89 4.61 12.03
CA LYS A 83 21.91 3.69 12.61
C LYS A 83 21.04 3.06 11.52
N THR A 84 20.57 1.85 11.79
CA THR A 84 19.59 1.13 10.96
C THR A 84 18.17 1.48 11.38
N LEU A 85 17.18 1.18 10.51
CA LEU A 85 15.76 1.28 10.85
C LEU A 85 15.23 -0.01 11.49
N ILE A 86 16.08 -0.71 12.21
CA ILE A 86 15.72 -1.94 12.95
C ILE A 86 15.38 -1.55 14.38
N TRP A 87 14.16 -1.79 14.77
CA TRP A 87 13.74 -1.55 16.15
C TRP A 87 14.34 -2.60 17.10
N GLU A 88 14.81 -2.18 18.26
CA GLU A 88 15.52 -3.04 19.22
C GLU A 88 14.67 -4.20 19.75
N ALA A 89 13.35 -4.01 19.93
CA ALA A 89 12.48 -5.07 20.42
C ALA A 89 12.16 -6.10 19.30
N ASP A 90 11.02 -5.95 18.62
CA ASP A 90 10.55 -6.93 17.63
C ASP A 90 11.43 -6.97 16.37
N GLY A 91 12.09 -5.86 16.04
CA GLY A 91 13.00 -5.80 14.90
C GLY A 91 14.14 -6.80 15.03
N LEU A 92 14.90 -6.72 16.12
CA LEU A 92 16.00 -7.63 16.41
C LEU A 92 15.53 -9.01 16.89
N GLY A 93 14.47 -9.03 17.72
CA GLY A 93 13.98 -10.28 18.30
C GLY A 93 13.20 -11.17 17.34
N GLN A 94 12.51 -10.60 16.35
CA GLN A 94 11.62 -11.35 15.48
C GLN A 94 11.85 -11.11 13.98
N TYR A 95 11.88 -9.85 13.52
CA TYR A 95 11.80 -9.57 12.07
C TYR A 95 13.09 -9.89 11.34
N VAL A 96 14.23 -9.47 11.85
CA VAL A 96 15.53 -9.76 11.23
C VAL A 96 15.84 -11.26 11.24
N PRO A 97 15.64 -12.02 12.35
CA PRO A 97 15.78 -13.48 12.34
C PRO A 97 14.86 -14.17 11.34
N LYS A 98 13.60 -13.72 11.21
CA LYS A 98 12.67 -14.29 10.21
C LYS A 98 13.15 -14.04 8.78
N VAL A 99 13.63 -12.82 8.47
CA VAL A 99 14.20 -12.50 7.15
C VAL A 99 15.44 -13.35 6.89
N TYR A 100 16.32 -13.51 7.87
CA TYR A 100 17.53 -14.32 7.75
C TYR A 100 17.19 -15.77 7.37
N ARG A 101 16.26 -16.37 8.09
CA ARG A 101 15.78 -17.73 7.80
C ARG A 101 15.13 -17.82 6.42
N PHE A 102 14.27 -16.87 6.06
CA PHE A 102 13.60 -16.82 4.77
C PHE A 102 14.61 -16.84 3.60
N ILE A 103 15.66 -16.04 3.68
CA ILE A 103 16.71 -15.99 2.64
C ILE A 103 17.45 -17.33 2.52
N GLN A 104 17.64 -18.06 3.63
CA GLN A 104 18.32 -19.33 3.60
C GLN A 104 17.41 -20.46 3.09
N TYR A 105 16.18 -20.55 3.60
CA TYR A 105 15.30 -21.68 3.33
C TYR A 105 14.61 -21.63 1.97
N ILE A 106 14.21 -20.47 1.49
CA ILE A 106 13.50 -20.40 0.21
C ILE A 106 14.32 -20.97 -0.97
N PRO A 107 15.61 -20.64 -1.13
CA PRO A 107 16.42 -21.25 -2.18
C PRO A 107 16.58 -22.77 -1.99
N GLU A 108 16.64 -23.29 -0.77
CA GLU A 108 16.70 -24.74 -0.50
C GLU A 108 15.41 -25.42 -0.92
N ILE A 109 14.25 -24.86 -0.56
CA ILE A 109 12.94 -25.36 -0.97
C ILE A 109 12.85 -25.44 -2.52
N PHE A 110 13.24 -24.40 -3.21
CA PHE A 110 13.25 -24.41 -4.68
C PHE A 110 14.20 -25.46 -5.24
N LYS A 111 15.40 -25.60 -4.67
CA LYS A 111 16.36 -26.62 -5.08
C LYS A 111 15.77 -28.02 -4.91
N ASP A 112 15.11 -28.31 -3.80
CA ASP A 112 14.51 -29.62 -3.53
C ASP A 112 13.31 -29.91 -4.44
N ILE A 113 12.49 -28.89 -4.71
CA ILE A 113 11.41 -29.03 -5.71
C ILE A 113 11.98 -29.39 -7.10
N PHE A 114 12.99 -28.66 -7.57
CA PHE A 114 13.56 -28.88 -8.89
C PHE A 114 14.39 -30.18 -8.99
N SER A 115 14.95 -30.67 -7.88
CA SER A 115 15.68 -31.95 -7.84
C SER A 115 14.77 -33.16 -7.62
N GLY A 116 13.47 -32.95 -7.40
CA GLY A 116 12.51 -34.02 -7.10
C GLY A 116 12.63 -34.60 -5.67
N ASN A 117 13.41 -33.98 -4.82
CA ASN A 117 13.64 -34.42 -3.42
C ASN A 117 12.74 -33.69 -2.42
N PHE A 118 11.75 -32.94 -2.89
CA PHE A 118 10.89 -32.15 -2.00
C PHE A 118 10.01 -33.04 -1.12
N ASP A 119 10.22 -32.95 0.20
CA ASP A 119 9.34 -33.55 1.20
C ASP A 119 8.63 -32.44 1.98
N PHE A 120 7.30 -32.37 1.87
CA PHE A 120 6.49 -31.37 2.54
C PHE A 120 6.63 -31.43 4.09
N LYS A 121 6.95 -32.61 4.65
CA LYS A 121 7.13 -32.79 6.09
C LYS A 121 8.46 -32.24 6.61
N GLN A 122 9.43 -32.04 5.75
CA GLN A 122 10.74 -31.52 6.11
C GLN A 122 10.71 -30.03 6.38
N TYR A 123 9.71 -29.32 5.84
CA TYR A 123 9.58 -27.88 5.93
C TYR A 123 8.38 -27.50 6.79
N ASP A 124 8.61 -26.67 7.80
CA ASP A 124 7.55 -26.08 8.60
C ASP A 124 7.10 -24.76 7.94
N PHE A 125 5.91 -24.78 7.35
CA PHE A 125 5.28 -23.62 6.72
C PHE A 125 4.39 -22.82 7.67
N THR A 126 4.35 -23.16 8.95
CA THR A 126 3.56 -22.43 9.94
C THR A 126 4.21 -21.09 10.27
N THR A 127 3.38 -20.08 10.52
CA THR A 127 3.82 -18.72 10.83
C THR A 127 3.82 -18.41 12.32
N GLY A 128 3.75 -19.43 13.18
CA GLY A 128 3.67 -19.29 14.63
C GLY A 128 4.97 -18.86 15.30
N LEU A 129 4.87 -18.49 16.58
CA LEU A 129 6.02 -18.31 17.47
C LEU A 129 6.71 -19.66 17.64
N GLY A 130 7.86 -19.84 17.05
CA GLY A 130 8.59 -21.12 17.05
C GLY A 130 8.66 -21.80 15.68
N ALA A 131 7.96 -21.30 14.68
CA ALA A 131 8.07 -21.81 13.32
C ALA A 131 9.48 -21.62 12.75
N THR A 132 9.98 -22.66 12.13
CA THR A 132 11.32 -22.67 11.54
C THR A 132 11.38 -21.85 10.25
N VAL A 133 10.28 -21.78 9.50
CA VAL A 133 10.17 -21.01 8.24
C VAL A 133 8.86 -20.25 8.21
N ALA A 134 8.92 -18.95 8.37
CA ALA A 134 7.77 -18.08 8.09
C ALA A 134 7.81 -17.66 6.62
N ILE A 135 7.04 -18.32 5.77
CA ILE A 135 6.80 -17.80 4.42
C ILE A 135 5.94 -16.56 4.54
N SER A 136 6.50 -15.43 4.16
CA SER A 136 5.73 -14.20 4.02
C SER A 136 5.14 -14.12 2.63
N TYR A 137 3.84 -13.87 2.56
CA TYR A 137 3.15 -13.63 1.29
C TYR A 137 3.16 -12.15 0.87
N ASP A 138 3.81 -11.27 1.65
CA ASP A 138 4.03 -9.87 1.29
C ASP A 138 4.97 -9.78 0.09
N PRO A 139 4.54 -9.21 -1.06
CA PRO A 139 5.38 -9.14 -2.26
C PRO A 139 6.71 -8.42 -2.04
N VAL A 140 6.75 -7.39 -1.17
CA VAL A 140 7.99 -6.65 -0.89
C VAL A 140 8.95 -7.50 -0.07
N TYR A 141 8.43 -8.46 0.70
CA TYR A 141 9.27 -9.37 1.49
C TYR A 141 10.14 -10.28 0.61
N TRP A 142 9.63 -10.67 -0.56
CA TRP A 142 10.38 -11.51 -1.51
C TRP A 142 11.60 -10.81 -2.10
N LEU A 143 11.66 -9.49 -2.07
CA LEU A 143 12.84 -8.74 -2.49
C LEU A 143 14.06 -8.97 -1.58
N TYR A 144 13.87 -9.50 -0.36
CA TYR A 144 15.01 -9.90 0.48
C TYR A 144 15.88 -10.99 -0.14
N LEU A 145 15.32 -11.84 -1.03
CA LEU A 145 16.09 -12.86 -1.75
C LEU A 145 17.16 -12.30 -2.69
N LEU A 146 17.09 -11.00 -3.01
CA LEU A 146 18.12 -10.32 -3.81
C LEU A 146 19.37 -9.94 -3.01
N PHE A 147 19.34 -10.15 -1.68
CA PHE A 147 20.43 -9.75 -0.79
C PHE A 147 21.07 -10.97 -0.13
N SER A 148 22.39 -10.89 0.07
CA SER A 148 23.09 -11.92 0.82
C SER A 148 22.79 -11.83 2.33
N PRO A 149 22.82 -12.95 3.08
CA PRO A 149 22.61 -12.96 4.53
C PRO A 149 23.50 -11.97 5.30
N ALA A 150 24.73 -11.74 4.86
CA ALA A 150 25.66 -10.78 5.48
C ALA A 150 25.23 -9.31 5.38
N LYS A 151 24.27 -8.98 4.51
CA LYS A 151 23.79 -7.61 4.28
C LYS A 151 22.36 -7.38 4.77
N ILE A 152 21.82 -8.29 5.57
CA ILE A 152 20.41 -8.32 5.95
C ILE A 152 19.94 -7.05 6.66
N GLU A 153 20.75 -6.47 7.55
CA GLU A 153 20.39 -5.25 8.27
C GLU A 153 20.22 -4.05 7.35
N LYS A 154 21.14 -3.93 6.37
CA LYS A 154 21.06 -2.88 5.34
C LYS A 154 19.89 -3.11 4.41
N ALA A 155 19.66 -4.37 4.00
CA ALA A 155 18.53 -4.76 3.19
C ALA A 155 17.20 -4.46 3.89
N TYR A 156 17.12 -4.74 5.20
CA TYR A 156 15.93 -4.46 6.01
C TYR A 156 15.59 -2.97 6.00
N SER A 157 16.57 -2.12 6.31
CA SER A 157 16.38 -0.66 6.29
C SER A 157 16.04 -0.15 4.89
N PHE A 158 16.70 -0.66 3.86
CA PHE A 158 16.44 -0.29 2.47
C PHE A 158 15.01 -0.65 2.04
N LEU A 159 14.53 -1.86 2.35
CA LEU A 159 13.18 -2.29 1.97
C LEU A 159 12.08 -1.59 2.77
N ILE A 160 12.36 -1.06 3.96
CA ILE A 160 11.46 -0.12 4.63
C ILE A 160 11.30 1.15 3.78
N ILE A 161 12.40 1.74 3.31
CA ILE A 161 12.36 2.93 2.44
C ILE A 161 11.63 2.64 1.13
N VAL A 162 11.83 1.46 0.54
CA VAL A 162 11.07 1.02 -0.65
C VAL A 162 9.57 0.96 -0.36
N ARG A 163 9.14 0.49 0.82
CA ARG A 163 7.71 0.50 1.18
C ARG A 163 7.14 1.91 1.31
N TYR A 164 7.89 2.85 1.89
CA TYR A 164 7.48 4.26 1.90
C TYR A 164 7.30 4.81 0.49
N PHE A 165 8.26 4.52 -0.40
CA PHE A 165 8.20 4.92 -1.80
C PHE A 165 6.96 4.36 -2.49
N LEU A 166 6.70 3.07 -2.35
CA LEU A 166 5.54 2.41 -2.94
C LEU A 166 4.20 2.91 -2.36
N ALA A 167 4.15 3.23 -1.07
CA ALA A 167 2.96 3.79 -0.44
C ALA A 167 2.61 5.16 -1.02
N GLY A 168 3.59 6.05 -1.16
CA GLY A 168 3.37 7.34 -1.81
C GLY A 168 3.03 7.19 -3.30
N LEU A 169 3.69 6.27 -4.01
CA LEU A 169 3.38 6.00 -5.41
C LEU A 169 1.96 5.48 -5.62
N SER A 170 1.47 4.61 -4.73
CA SER A 170 0.09 4.12 -4.79
C SER A 170 -0.94 5.24 -4.54
N MET A 171 -0.64 6.15 -3.61
CA MET A 171 -1.46 7.34 -3.38
C MET A 171 -1.43 8.28 -4.59
N SER A 172 -0.28 8.47 -5.23
CA SER A 172 -0.18 9.19 -6.49
C SER A 172 -1.12 8.62 -7.55
N GLY A 173 -1.09 7.29 -7.70
CA GLY A 173 -1.96 6.56 -8.64
C GLY A 173 -3.45 6.80 -8.37
N LEU A 174 -3.86 6.83 -7.10
CA LEU A 174 -5.23 7.14 -6.69
C LEU A 174 -5.62 8.57 -7.09
N VAL A 175 -4.78 9.57 -6.79
CA VAL A 175 -5.05 10.97 -7.09
C VAL A 175 -5.14 11.21 -8.59
N LEU A 176 -4.20 10.64 -9.36
CA LEU A 176 -4.20 10.72 -10.83
C LEU A 176 -5.40 9.97 -11.44
N TYR A 177 -5.81 8.85 -10.86
CA TYR A 177 -7.02 8.14 -11.29
C TYR A 177 -8.27 9.03 -11.21
N PHE A 178 -8.36 9.91 -10.19
CA PHE A 178 -9.42 10.91 -10.08
C PHE A 178 -9.17 12.18 -10.94
N LYS A 179 -8.21 12.12 -11.88
CA LYS A 179 -7.87 13.22 -12.80
C LYS A 179 -7.54 14.54 -12.10
N LYS A 180 -6.92 14.45 -10.91
CA LYS A 180 -6.40 15.64 -10.21
C LYS A 180 -5.03 16.02 -10.77
N SER A 181 -4.59 17.25 -10.49
CA SER A 181 -3.30 17.77 -10.97
C SER A 181 -2.10 16.96 -10.47
N HIS A 182 -1.00 17.01 -11.21
CA HIS A 182 0.28 16.42 -10.78
C HIS A 182 0.74 16.98 -9.44
N PHE A 183 0.51 18.28 -9.20
CA PHE A 183 0.84 18.90 -7.92
C PHE A 183 0.05 18.28 -6.75
N ALA A 184 -1.27 18.08 -6.92
CA ALA A 184 -2.09 17.40 -5.92
C ALA A 184 -1.60 15.97 -5.68
N ALA A 185 -1.16 15.26 -6.73
CA ALA A 185 -0.60 13.92 -6.62
C ALA A 185 0.74 13.91 -5.88
N TYR A 186 1.66 14.84 -6.13
CA TYR A 186 2.92 14.99 -5.39
C TYR A 186 2.66 15.27 -3.90
N THR A 187 1.81 16.25 -3.60
CA THR A 187 1.48 16.63 -2.23
C THR A 187 0.85 15.46 -1.47
N ALA A 188 -0.16 14.83 -2.05
CA ALA A 188 -0.85 13.70 -1.42
C ALA A 188 0.10 12.52 -1.18
N SER A 189 0.97 12.20 -2.13
CA SER A 189 1.92 11.10 -2.01
C SER A 189 2.93 11.31 -0.89
N ILE A 190 3.50 12.50 -0.76
CA ILE A 190 4.48 12.82 0.29
C ILE A 190 3.81 12.83 1.67
N VAL A 191 2.66 13.50 1.80
CA VAL A 191 1.89 13.55 3.06
C VAL A 191 1.46 12.15 3.49
N TYR A 192 1.06 11.30 2.54
CA TYR A 192 0.67 9.93 2.82
C TYR A 192 1.85 9.06 3.22
N ALA A 193 2.92 9.06 2.42
CA ALA A 193 4.10 8.25 2.65
C ALA A 193 4.77 8.60 4.00
N PHE A 194 4.86 9.86 4.35
CA PHE A 194 5.53 10.34 5.56
C PHE A 194 4.56 10.83 6.64
N SER A 195 3.33 10.30 6.65
CA SER A 195 2.37 10.57 7.73
C SER A 195 2.93 10.11 9.09
N GLY A 196 2.43 10.68 10.18
CA GLY A 196 2.85 10.28 11.53
C GLY A 196 2.67 8.80 11.80
N TYR A 197 1.58 8.19 11.29
CA TYR A 197 1.40 6.74 11.35
C TYR A 197 2.48 5.99 10.57
N ALA A 198 2.77 6.41 9.34
CA ALA A 198 3.76 5.75 8.50
C ALA A 198 5.15 5.78 9.15
N ILE A 199 5.57 6.95 9.67
CA ILE A 199 6.87 7.08 10.35
C ILE A 199 6.92 6.18 11.58
N TYR A 200 5.89 6.22 12.44
CA TYR A 200 5.83 5.37 13.63
C TYR A 200 5.82 3.88 13.28
N ALA A 201 4.94 3.47 12.37
CA ALA A 201 4.81 2.07 11.96
C ALA A 201 6.06 1.58 11.24
N GLY A 202 6.56 2.33 10.26
CA GLY A 202 7.69 1.93 9.43
C GLY A 202 9.00 1.80 10.20
N THR A 203 9.22 2.62 11.23
CA THR A 203 10.43 2.52 12.07
C THR A 203 10.35 1.40 13.11
N LYS A 204 9.16 0.90 13.43
CA LYS A 204 8.97 -0.21 14.38
C LYS A 204 8.59 -1.51 13.69
N HIS A 205 7.61 -1.47 12.82
CA HIS A 205 6.99 -2.62 12.17
C HIS A 205 6.92 -2.39 10.66
N GLY A 206 8.05 -2.49 9.96
CA GLY A 206 8.16 -2.14 8.53
C GLY A 206 7.09 -2.81 7.64
N GLN A 207 6.63 -4.01 7.99
CA GLN A 207 5.54 -4.71 7.28
C GLN A 207 4.18 -3.99 7.38
N PHE A 208 3.98 -3.09 8.35
CA PHE A 208 2.74 -2.31 8.48
C PHE A 208 2.60 -1.22 7.41
N LEU A 209 3.64 -0.99 6.63
CA LEU A 209 3.57 -0.11 5.46
C LEU A 209 2.95 -0.80 4.24
N THR A 210 2.99 -2.13 4.14
CA THR A 210 2.39 -2.86 3.01
C THR A 210 0.88 -2.62 2.87
N PRO A 211 0.08 -2.65 3.95
CA PRO A 211 -1.34 -2.27 3.89
C PRO A 211 -1.58 -0.84 3.41
N MET A 212 -0.66 0.08 3.69
CA MET A 212 -0.73 1.44 3.15
C MET A 212 -0.49 1.47 1.64
N ILE A 213 0.36 0.60 1.10
CA ILE A 213 0.53 0.46 -0.35
C ILE A 213 -0.78 -0.03 -0.97
N LEU A 214 -1.44 -0.99 -0.34
CA LEU A 214 -2.63 -1.64 -0.88
C LEU A 214 -3.89 -0.78 -0.79
N LEU A 215 -4.05 0.06 0.25
CA LEU A 215 -5.28 0.81 0.47
C LEU A 215 -5.66 1.75 -0.68
N PRO A 216 -4.77 2.61 -1.23
CA PRO A 216 -5.12 3.44 -2.38
C PRO A 216 -5.50 2.63 -3.62
N ILE A 217 -4.83 1.50 -3.84
CA ILE A 217 -5.10 0.61 -4.98
C ILE A 217 -6.47 -0.09 -4.80
N LEU A 218 -6.81 -0.48 -3.58
CA LEU A 218 -8.12 -1.03 -3.23
C LEU A 218 -9.24 0.01 -3.45
N VAL A 219 -9.01 1.29 -3.13
CA VAL A 219 -9.97 2.36 -3.42
C VAL A 219 -10.19 2.52 -4.92
N VAL A 220 -9.13 2.46 -5.73
CA VAL A 220 -9.26 2.47 -7.20
C VAL A 220 -10.06 1.26 -7.68
N ALA A 221 -9.80 0.08 -7.15
CA ALA A 221 -10.54 -1.14 -7.52
C ALA A 221 -12.03 -1.04 -7.13
N MET A 222 -12.32 -0.51 -5.95
CA MET A 222 -13.69 -0.23 -5.50
C MET A 222 -14.40 0.76 -6.41
N GLU A 223 -13.74 1.86 -6.80
CA GLU A 223 -14.30 2.85 -7.71
C GLU A 223 -14.58 2.26 -9.10
N ARG A 224 -13.69 1.41 -9.63
CA ARG A 224 -13.91 0.69 -10.90
C ARG A 224 -15.09 -0.27 -10.82
N LEU A 225 -15.31 -0.90 -9.67
CA LEU A 225 -16.48 -1.74 -9.45
C LEU A 225 -17.76 -0.89 -9.39
N ILE A 226 -17.76 0.21 -8.64
CA ILE A 226 -18.92 1.09 -8.50
C ILE A 226 -19.31 1.67 -9.88
N ARG A 227 -18.36 2.22 -10.64
CA ARG A 227 -18.62 2.83 -11.94
C ARG A 227 -18.98 1.81 -13.03
N ASN A 228 -18.15 0.78 -13.16
CA ASN A 228 -18.13 -0.07 -14.35
C ASN A 228 -18.45 -1.54 -14.06
N ARG A 229 -18.82 -1.90 -12.84
CA ARG A 229 -19.03 -3.30 -12.39
C ARG A 229 -17.80 -4.21 -12.57
N LYS A 230 -16.59 -3.64 -12.69
CA LYS A 230 -15.34 -4.39 -12.87
C LYS A 230 -14.83 -4.91 -11.53
N TRP A 231 -15.28 -6.07 -11.14
CA TRP A 231 -15.06 -6.70 -9.82
C TRP A 231 -13.72 -7.41 -9.67
N TYR A 232 -13.14 -7.92 -10.76
CA TYR A 232 -11.96 -8.80 -10.73
C TYR A 232 -10.74 -8.17 -10.02
N MET A 233 -10.50 -6.88 -10.22
CA MET A 233 -9.38 -6.19 -9.57
C MET A 233 -9.55 -6.15 -8.05
N LEU A 234 -10.77 -5.88 -7.56
CA LEU A 234 -11.05 -5.90 -6.13
C LEU A 234 -10.86 -7.32 -5.55
N THR A 235 -11.32 -8.35 -6.24
CA THR A 235 -11.18 -9.75 -5.85
C THR A 235 -9.71 -10.13 -5.67
N VAL A 236 -8.86 -9.85 -6.66
CA VAL A 236 -7.42 -10.17 -6.58
C VAL A 236 -6.76 -9.40 -5.44
N LEU A 237 -7.07 -8.11 -5.29
CA LEU A 237 -6.47 -7.28 -4.24
C LEU A 237 -6.93 -7.67 -2.83
N VAL A 238 -8.16 -8.13 -2.66
CA VAL A 238 -8.63 -8.71 -1.39
C VAL A 238 -7.82 -9.96 -1.06
N GLY A 239 -7.62 -10.86 -2.03
CA GLY A 239 -6.79 -12.05 -1.87
C GLY A 239 -5.35 -11.71 -1.48
N VAL A 240 -4.72 -10.78 -2.21
CA VAL A 240 -3.35 -10.32 -1.90
C VAL A 240 -3.30 -9.66 -0.52
N SER A 241 -4.28 -8.84 -0.17
CA SER A 241 -4.33 -8.18 1.15
C SER A 241 -4.48 -9.19 2.28
N LEU A 242 -5.28 -10.25 2.07
CA LEU A 242 -5.43 -11.34 3.03
C LEU A 242 -4.13 -12.13 3.21
N LEU A 243 -3.44 -12.42 2.11
CA LEU A 243 -2.13 -13.07 2.13
C LEU A 243 -1.09 -12.24 2.88
N CYS A 244 -1.09 -10.91 2.70
CA CYS A 244 -0.17 -10.03 3.43
C CYS A 244 -0.49 -9.92 4.92
N SER A 245 -1.77 -9.72 5.27
CA SER A 245 -2.22 -9.61 6.66
C SER A 245 -3.74 -9.58 6.75
N TYR A 246 -4.33 -10.56 7.41
CA TYR A 246 -5.78 -10.60 7.69
C TYR A 246 -6.21 -9.41 8.56
N TYR A 247 -5.40 -9.01 9.53
CA TYR A 247 -5.69 -7.88 10.43
C TYR A 247 -5.85 -6.57 9.66
N PHE A 248 -4.92 -6.26 8.77
CA PHE A 248 -4.98 -5.04 7.97
C PHE A 248 -6.00 -5.12 6.84
N LEU A 249 -6.28 -6.31 6.31
CA LEU A 249 -7.41 -6.47 5.40
C LEU A 249 -8.71 -6.07 6.11
N TYR A 250 -8.93 -6.51 7.35
CA TYR A 250 -10.10 -6.11 8.14
C TYR A 250 -10.19 -4.58 8.29
N MET A 251 -9.08 -3.91 8.65
CA MET A 251 -9.04 -2.45 8.80
C MET A 251 -9.34 -1.73 7.46
N ASN A 252 -8.72 -2.19 6.38
CA ASN A 252 -8.95 -1.65 5.04
C ASN A 252 -10.40 -1.91 4.57
N THR A 253 -10.99 -3.03 4.94
CA THR A 253 -12.40 -3.36 4.62
C THR A 253 -13.37 -2.36 5.25
N ILE A 254 -13.14 -1.98 6.51
CA ILE A 254 -13.96 -0.94 7.16
C ILE A 254 -13.84 0.38 6.40
N ALA A 255 -12.62 0.79 6.05
CA ALA A 255 -12.39 2.02 5.28
C ALA A 255 -13.09 1.98 3.91
N LEU A 256 -13.01 0.85 3.21
CA LEU A 256 -13.68 0.65 1.91
C LEU A 256 -15.20 0.61 2.04
N GLY A 257 -15.74 0.02 3.12
CA GLY A 257 -17.18 0.03 3.40
C GLY A 257 -17.72 1.45 3.60
N ILE A 258 -17.01 2.26 4.39
CA ILE A 258 -17.36 3.67 4.58
C ILE A 258 -17.22 4.43 3.24
N TYR A 259 -16.14 4.22 2.49
CA TYR A 259 -15.96 4.80 1.17
C TYR A 259 -17.14 4.45 0.25
N PHE A 260 -17.55 3.19 0.18
CA PHE A 260 -18.68 2.73 -0.64
C PHE A 260 -19.96 3.47 -0.28
N VAL A 261 -20.33 3.51 1.01
CA VAL A 261 -21.55 4.19 1.48
C VAL A 261 -21.52 5.67 1.11
N LEU A 262 -20.42 6.37 1.41
CA LEU A 262 -20.27 7.78 1.07
C LEU A 262 -20.35 8.01 -0.44
N ARG A 263 -19.70 7.15 -1.23
CA ARG A 263 -19.69 7.26 -2.69
C ARG A 263 -21.07 7.11 -3.32
N ILE A 264 -21.88 6.18 -2.81
CA ILE A 264 -23.27 5.99 -3.26
C ILE A 264 -24.16 7.16 -2.82
N VAL A 265 -24.08 7.59 -1.56
CA VAL A 265 -24.94 8.62 -1.01
C VAL A 265 -24.64 9.99 -1.60
N CYS A 266 -23.36 10.33 -1.77
CA CYS A 266 -22.93 11.65 -2.23
C CYS A 266 -22.94 11.83 -3.76
N THR A 267 -23.17 10.76 -4.54
CA THR A 267 -23.22 10.85 -6.00
C THR A 267 -24.65 10.65 -6.48
N GLU A 268 -25.24 11.67 -7.09
CA GLU A 268 -26.64 11.64 -7.54
C GLU A 268 -26.94 10.48 -8.48
N GLU A 269 -26.03 10.18 -9.43
CA GLU A 269 -26.14 9.06 -10.37
C GLU A 269 -26.31 7.70 -9.67
N TYR A 270 -25.69 7.52 -8.52
CA TYR A 270 -25.65 6.23 -7.79
C TYR A 270 -26.63 6.20 -6.62
N ARG A 271 -27.19 7.34 -6.21
CA ARG A 271 -28.04 7.49 -5.01
C ARG A 271 -29.42 6.87 -5.19
N ASN A 272 -29.44 5.54 -5.31
CA ASN A 272 -30.68 4.76 -5.28
C ASN A 272 -30.45 3.36 -4.65
N TRP A 273 -31.48 2.82 -4.02
CA TRP A 273 -31.41 1.53 -3.32
C TRP A 273 -31.05 0.36 -4.24
N LYS A 274 -31.50 0.38 -5.48
CA LYS A 274 -31.17 -0.66 -6.47
C LYS A 274 -29.66 -0.72 -6.72
N THR A 275 -29.04 0.42 -6.99
CA THR A 275 -27.57 0.51 -7.20
C THR A 275 -26.82 0.14 -5.94
N PHE A 276 -27.29 0.58 -4.76
CA PHE A 276 -26.68 0.24 -3.48
C PHE A 276 -26.61 -1.28 -3.28
N PHE A 277 -27.72 -1.99 -3.39
CA PHE A 277 -27.74 -3.43 -3.20
C PHE A 277 -27.03 -4.18 -4.32
N GLU A 278 -27.20 -3.79 -5.57
CA GLU A 278 -26.52 -4.42 -6.71
C GLU A 278 -24.99 -4.36 -6.55
N ARG A 279 -24.45 -3.17 -6.29
CA ARG A 279 -23.01 -3.01 -6.09
C ARG A 279 -22.53 -3.67 -4.80
N GLY A 280 -23.32 -3.60 -3.74
CA GLY A 280 -23.07 -4.27 -2.47
C GLY A 280 -22.93 -5.79 -2.64
N PHE A 281 -23.82 -6.43 -3.36
CA PHE A 281 -23.72 -7.88 -3.64
C PHE A 281 -22.48 -8.23 -4.46
N ILE A 282 -22.12 -7.43 -5.45
CA ILE A 282 -20.89 -7.65 -6.23
C ILE A 282 -19.65 -7.49 -5.33
N ILE A 283 -19.64 -6.52 -4.41
CA ILE A 283 -18.54 -6.34 -3.45
C ILE A 283 -18.43 -7.57 -2.54
N VAL A 284 -19.53 -8.02 -1.95
CA VAL A 284 -19.54 -9.22 -1.08
C VAL A 284 -19.03 -10.44 -1.85
N GLY A 285 -19.52 -10.66 -3.06
CA GLY A 285 -19.02 -11.74 -3.93
C GLY A 285 -17.52 -11.63 -4.22
N SER A 286 -17.02 -10.41 -4.50
CA SER A 286 -15.60 -10.14 -4.71
C SER A 286 -14.75 -10.46 -3.46
N TYR A 287 -15.28 -10.16 -2.27
CA TYR A 287 -14.62 -10.48 -1.00
C TYR A 287 -14.58 -11.98 -0.74
N ILE A 288 -15.68 -12.70 -0.97
CA ILE A 288 -15.73 -14.16 -0.81
C ILE A 288 -14.74 -14.84 -1.74
N LEU A 289 -14.74 -14.48 -3.03
CA LEU A 289 -13.79 -15.02 -4.02
C LEU A 289 -12.35 -14.61 -3.69
N GLY A 290 -12.11 -13.37 -3.30
CA GLY A 290 -10.79 -12.89 -2.89
C GLY A 290 -10.28 -13.60 -1.63
N ALA A 291 -11.13 -13.78 -0.64
CA ALA A 291 -10.78 -14.53 0.57
C ALA A 291 -10.45 -16.00 0.26
N SER A 292 -11.13 -16.63 -0.69
CA SER A 292 -10.80 -18.00 -1.11
C SER A 292 -9.41 -18.12 -1.74
N LEU A 293 -8.94 -17.07 -2.46
CA LEU A 293 -7.58 -17.01 -3.01
C LEU A 293 -6.51 -16.86 -1.92
N GLY A 294 -6.84 -16.15 -0.83
CA GLY A 294 -5.91 -15.88 0.27
C GLY A 294 -6.07 -16.83 1.48
N VAL A 295 -6.94 -17.83 1.40
CA VAL A 295 -7.32 -18.68 2.54
C VAL A 295 -6.15 -19.41 3.20
N ILE A 296 -5.09 -19.71 2.43
CA ILE A 296 -3.89 -20.38 2.95
C ILE A 296 -3.24 -19.61 4.10
N SER A 297 -3.27 -18.26 4.08
CA SER A 297 -2.73 -17.45 5.17
C SER A 297 -3.55 -17.54 6.45
N LEU A 298 -4.86 -17.79 6.33
CA LEU A 298 -5.72 -18.02 7.49
C LEU A 298 -5.43 -19.38 8.14
N PHE A 299 -5.30 -20.45 7.34
CA PHE A 299 -4.99 -21.77 7.87
C PHE A 299 -3.65 -21.81 8.59
N THR A 300 -2.62 -21.18 8.03
CA THR A 300 -1.30 -21.10 8.69
C THR A 300 -1.35 -20.27 9.98
N SER A 301 -2.14 -19.20 10.01
CA SER A 301 -2.33 -18.39 11.22
C SER A 301 -3.14 -19.11 12.29
N PHE A 302 -4.26 -19.75 11.92
CA PHE A 302 -5.10 -20.52 12.88
C PHE A 302 -4.38 -21.75 13.42
N GLY A 303 -3.62 -22.46 12.58
CA GLY A 303 -2.83 -23.63 13.02
C GLY A 303 -1.84 -23.29 14.13
N SER A 304 -1.21 -22.12 14.07
CA SER A 304 -0.30 -21.66 15.10
C SER A 304 -0.98 -21.27 16.42
N TYR A 305 -2.26 -20.86 16.39
CA TYR A 305 -3.03 -20.57 17.61
C TYR A 305 -3.63 -21.82 18.25
N MET A 306 -3.94 -22.87 17.48
CA MET A 306 -4.50 -24.12 18.00
C MET A 306 -3.43 -25.12 18.45
N GLY A 307 -2.19 -24.97 18.03
CA GLY A 307 -1.06 -25.85 18.39
C GLY A 307 -0.23 -25.33 19.57
N SER A 308 -0.60 -24.21 20.17
CA SER A 308 -0.04 -23.63 21.38
C SER A 308 -1.00 -23.85 22.55
#